data_b4c14432b1ef0c236f8ee1ae8f2e19a3
#
_entry.id   b4c14432b1ef0c236f8ee1ae8f2e19a3
#
_cell.length_a   1.000
_cell.length_b   1.000
_cell.length_c   1.000
_cell.angle_alpha   90.00
_cell.angle_beta   90.00
_cell.angle_gamma   90.00
#
_symmetry.space_group_name_H-M   'P 1'
#
loop_
_entity.id
_entity.type
_entity.pdbx_description
1 polymer ?
#
loop_
_entity_poly.entity_id
_entity_poly.type
_entity_poly.pdbx_seq_one_letter_code
_entity_poly.pdbx_strand_id
1 'polypeptide(L)'
;VQGNLTNNATLTTQAPSKVKFSGAANSNFKSNGATISNLEISKNNSTVTLTDAASVSGVLEFGSGTSSKMLLGANNLVLGTGASASGHDADEYVVTNSTGVVQKNYTDNTYTNQSFTFPVGDASIYSPLTSSLSGTASGANIKVKVTNADQPNRATTLPEATSYLTRYWSVDATGITSYSNVLTGQYNTSDDIVGTAARVKGSS
;
A
#
# COMPACT_ATOMS: atom_id res chain seq x y z
N VAL A 1 -4.75 -21.40 0.99
CA VAL A 1 -5.22 -21.40 -0.41
C VAL A 1 -4.01 -21.48 -1.34
N GLN A 2 -3.92 -22.50 -2.19
CA GLN A 2 -2.84 -22.61 -3.19
C GLN A 2 -3.27 -22.19 -4.61
N GLY A 3 -4.55 -21.95 -4.80
CA GLY A 3 -5.15 -21.48 -6.05
C GLY A 3 -5.98 -20.22 -5.85
N ASN A 4 -7.06 -20.09 -6.61
CA ASN A 4 -7.97 -18.96 -6.49
C ASN A 4 -8.90 -19.09 -5.26
N LEU A 5 -9.23 -17.96 -4.67
CA LEU A 5 -10.32 -17.84 -3.70
C LEU A 5 -11.39 -16.92 -4.28
N THR A 6 -12.54 -17.49 -4.58
CA THR A 6 -13.71 -16.75 -5.07
C THR A 6 -14.82 -16.88 -4.05
N ASN A 7 -15.09 -15.80 -3.33
CA ASN A 7 -16.25 -15.71 -2.47
C ASN A 7 -17.44 -15.19 -3.29
N ASN A 8 -18.52 -15.93 -3.34
CA ASN A 8 -19.78 -15.53 -3.99
C ASN A 8 -20.97 -15.45 -3.02
N ALA A 9 -20.67 -15.58 -1.72
CA ALA A 9 -21.65 -15.56 -0.64
C ALA A 9 -21.13 -14.74 0.55
N THR A 10 -21.48 -15.10 1.76
CA THR A 10 -20.93 -14.50 2.98
C THR A 10 -19.67 -15.27 3.39
N LEU A 11 -18.54 -14.57 3.47
CA LEU A 11 -17.32 -15.08 4.09
C LEU A 11 -17.12 -14.36 5.42
N THR A 12 -17.25 -15.08 6.52
CA THR A 12 -16.99 -14.54 7.85
C THR A 12 -15.68 -15.11 8.35
N THR A 13 -14.74 -14.23 8.69
CA THR A 13 -13.52 -14.60 9.40
C THR A 13 -13.50 -13.88 10.73
N GLN A 14 -12.99 -14.52 11.77
CA GLN A 14 -12.90 -13.97 13.12
C GLN A 14 -11.48 -14.17 13.65
N ALA A 15 -10.95 -13.18 14.33
CA ALA A 15 -9.63 -13.31 14.95
C ALA A 15 -9.61 -14.51 15.94
N PRO A 16 -8.52 -15.30 15.98
CA PRO A 16 -7.24 -15.10 15.27
C PRO A 16 -7.16 -15.75 13.88
N SER A 17 -8.27 -16.15 13.27
CA SER A 17 -8.27 -16.83 11.96
C SER A 17 -7.63 -15.98 10.88
N LYS A 18 -6.95 -16.64 9.94
CA LYS A 18 -6.35 -15.99 8.77
C LYS A 18 -6.72 -16.68 7.46
N VAL A 19 -6.85 -15.89 6.42
CA VAL A 19 -6.82 -16.39 5.03
C VAL A 19 -5.38 -16.33 4.56
N LYS A 20 -4.79 -17.49 4.25
CA LYS A 20 -3.41 -17.59 3.77
C LYS A 20 -3.37 -18.02 2.32
N PHE A 21 -2.72 -17.25 1.47
CA PHE A 21 -2.34 -17.64 0.12
C PHE A 21 -0.91 -18.16 0.11
N SER A 22 -0.69 -19.34 -0.46
CA SER A 22 0.61 -20.02 -0.50
C SER A 22 0.82 -20.74 -1.84
N GLY A 23 2.01 -21.31 -2.02
CA GLY A 23 2.38 -22.06 -3.23
C GLY A 23 2.94 -21.18 -4.35
N ALA A 24 3.34 -21.80 -5.47
CA ALA A 24 4.09 -21.16 -6.55
C ALA A 24 3.24 -20.75 -7.78
N ALA A 25 1.94 -21.00 -7.77
CA ALA A 25 1.04 -20.56 -8.83
C ALA A 25 0.37 -19.23 -8.49
N ASN A 26 0.17 -18.36 -9.46
CA ASN A 26 -0.61 -17.13 -9.28
C ASN A 26 -2.03 -17.46 -8.80
N SER A 27 -2.60 -16.58 -8.00
CA SER A 27 -3.94 -16.72 -7.43
C SER A 27 -4.76 -15.46 -7.65
N ASN A 28 -6.05 -15.64 -7.86
CA ASN A 28 -7.02 -14.55 -7.81
C ASN A 28 -7.75 -14.57 -6.48
N PHE A 29 -8.01 -13.39 -5.93
CA PHE A 29 -8.77 -13.21 -4.71
C PHE A 29 -9.98 -12.30 -4.96
N LYS A 30 -11.16 -12.87 -4.78
CA LYS A 30 -12.44 -12.18 -4.74
C LYS A 30 -13.02 -12.28 -3.35
N SER A 31 -13.10 -11.16 -2.64
CA SER A 31 -13.63 -11.09 -1.28
C SER A 31 -15.15 -10.98 -1.22
N ASN A 32 -15.77 -10.41 -2.26
CA ASN A 32 -17.20 -10.08 -2.36
C ASN A 32 -17.65 -9.19 -1.18
N GLY A 33 -16.84 -8.18 -0.85
CA GLY A 33 -17.13 -7.24 0.24
C GLY A 33 -16.87 -7.79 1.65
N ALA A 34 -16.38 -9.03 1.79
CA ALA A 34 -16.06 -9.58 3.10
C ALA A 34 -14.88 -8.86 3.75
N THR A 35 -14.95 -8.67 5.06
CA THR A 35 -13.83 -8.23 5.87
C THR A 35 -13.07 -9.44 6.38
N ILE A 36 -11.79 -9.55 6.01
CA ILE A 36 -10.89 -10.61 6.44
C ILE A 36 -10.21 -10.20 7.74
N SER A 37 -10.26 -11.05 8.78
CA SER A 37 -9.60 -10.75 10.06
C SER A 37 -8.10 -10.62 9.88
N ASN A 38 -7.44 -11.62 9.32
CA ASN A 38 -6.02 -11.58 8.97
C ASN A 38 -5.82 -12.17 7.59
N LEU A 39 -4.99 -11.53 6.79
CA LEU A 39 -4.65 -11.95 5.44
C LEU A 39 -3.13 -12.18 5.34
N GLU A 40 -2.73 -13.38 4.99
CA GLU A 40 -1.31 -13.72 4.78
C GLU A 40 -1.05 -14.02 3.30
N ILE A 41 -0.08 -13.33 2.74
CA ILE A 41 0.46 -13.57 1.40
C ILE A 41 1.82 -14.25 1.58
N SER A 42 1.91 -15.53 1.22
CA SER A 42 3.10 -16.38 1.43
C SER A 42 3.34 -17.22 0.17
N LYS A 43 3.45 -16.55 -0.96
CA LYS A 43 3.63 -17.16 -2.27
C LYS A 43 5.13 -17.39 -2.55
N ASN A 44 5.44 -18.24 -3.51
CA ASN A 44 6.80 -18.48 -3.98
C ASN A 44 6.93 -18.02 -5.43
N ASN A 45 7.58 -16.87 -5.65
CA ASN A 45 7.76 -16.24 -6.96
C ASN A 45 6.44 -16.10 -7.74
N SER A 46 5.37 -15.76 -7.05
CA SER A 46 4.03 -15.65 -7.64
C SER A 46 3.16 -14.63 -6.90
N THR A 47 2.00 -14.35 -7.44
CA THR A 47 1.18 -13.21 -7.04
C THR A 47 -0.21 -13.61 -6.56
N VAL A 48 -0.82 -12.72 -5.77
CA VAL A 48 -2.26 -12.71 -5.50
C VAL A 48 -2.85 -11.47 -6.14
N THR A 49 -3.77 -11.64 -7.08
CA THR A 49 -4.43 -10.53 -7.78
C THR A 49 -5.83 -10.31 -7.18
N LEU A 50 -6.13 -9.09 -6.74
CA LEU A 50 -7.48 -8.71 -6.36
C LEU A 50 -8.39 -8.62 -7.60
N THR A 51 -9.54 -9.24 -7.52
CA THR A 51 -10.58 -9.14 -8.56
C THR A 51 -11.77 -8.29 -8.11
N ASP A 52 -11.81 -7.92 -6.83
CA ASP A 52 -12.67 -6.88 -6.24
C ASP A 52 -11.94 -6.21 -5.07
N ALA A 53 -12.54 -5.19 -4.45
CA ALA A 53 -11.96 -4.55 -3.27
C ALA A 53 -11.92 -5.53 -2.09
N ALA A 54 -10.83 -5.51 -1.33
CA ALA A 54 -10.67 -6.35 -0.15
C ALA A 54 -10.46 -5.50 1.12
N SER A 55 -11.00 -5.98 2.25
CA SER A 55 -10.84 -5.34 3.55
C SER A 55 -10.18 -6.30 4.55
N VAL A 56 -9.21 -5.78 5.31
CA VAL A 56 -8.51 -6.50 6.39
C VAL A 56 -8.68 -5.73 7.70
N SER A 57 -9.18 -6.38 8.75
CA SER A 57 -9.39 -5.73 10.03
C SER A 57 -8.25 -5.91 11.05
N GLY A 58 -7.43 -6.95 10.88
CA GLY A 58 -6.29 -7.26 11.74
C GLY A 58 -4.95 -7.09 11.00
N VAL A 59 -4.30 -8.18 10.64
CA VAL A 59 -2.95 -8.13 10.04
C VAL A 59 -2.99 -8.46 8.56
N LEU A 60 -2.42 -7.58 7.74
CA LEU A 60 -1.89 -7.93 6.42
C LEU A 60 -0.45 -8.40 6.62
N GLU A 61 -0.20 -9.67 6.42
CA GLU A 61 1.12 -10.27 6.62
C GLU A 61 1.70 -10.75 5.30
N PHE A 62 2.93 -10.39 5.01
CA PHE A 62 3.74 -11.07 4.02
C PHE A 62 4.56 -12.12 4.77
N GLY A 63 4.27 -13.38 4.48
CA GLY A 63 4.80 -14.50 5.24
C GLY A 63 6.12 -15.01 4.67
N SER A 64 6.50 -16.23 5.05
CA SER A 64 7.77 -16.87 4.70
C SER A 64 7.86 -17.35 3.24
N GLY A 65 7.16 -16.72 2.31
CA GLY A 65 7.33 -16.94 0.88
C GLY A 65 8.64 -16.36 0.36
N THR A 66 8.86 -16.50 -0.93
CA THR A 66 9.93 -15.80 -1.64
C THR A 66 9.30 -14.98 -2.77
N SER A 67 9.51 -13.67 -2.76
CA SER A 67 9.00 -12.78 -3.81
C SER A 67 7.47 -12.85 -3.99
N SER A 68 6.76 -12.59 -2.90
CA SER A 68 5.29 -12.60 -2.84
C SER A 68 4.73 -11.21 -3.08
N LYS A 69 3.90 -11.03 -4.09
CA LYS A 69 3.28 -9.73 -4.34
C LYS A 69 1.75 -9.81 -4.37
N MET A 70 1.10 -8.77 -3.86
CA MET A 70 -0.34 -8.60 -3.99
C MET A 70 -0.63 -7.50 -5.01
N LEU A 71 -1.29 -7.85 -6.12
CA LEU A 71 -1.60 -6.94 -7.21
C LEU A 71 -3.02 -6.38 -7.02
N LEU A 72 -3.15 -5.07 -6.90
CA LEU A 72 -4.46 -4.44 -6.71
C LEU A 72 -5.21 -4.24 -8.04
N GLY A 73 -4.50 -3.98 -9.14
CA GLY A 73 -5.16 -3.56 -10.37
C GLY A 73 -5.95 -2.26 -10.14
N ALA A 74 -7.24 -2.29 -10.45
CA ALA A 74 -8.18 -1.19 -10.20
C ALA A 74 -8.87 -1.26 -8.82
N ASN A 75 -8.59 -2.27 -8.02
CA ASN A 75 -9.27 -2.53 -6.76
C ASN A 75 -8.53 -1.94 -5.56
N ASN A 76 -9.26 -1.59 -4.52
CA ASN A 76 -8.67 -1.05 -3.29
C ASN A 76 -8.44 -2.16 -2.27
N LEU A 77 -7.33 -2.04 -1.53
CA LEU A 77 -7.08 -2.79 -0.31
C LEU A 77 -7.31 -1.88 0.88
N VAL A 78 -8.31 -2.19 1.70
CA VAL A 78 -8.68 -1.40 2.87
C VAL A 78 -8.17 -2.08 4.13
N LEU A 79 -7.32 -1.39 4.86
CA LEU A 79 -6.84 -1.77 6.18
C LEU A 79 -7.68 -1.03 7.23
N GLY A 80 -8.41 -1.78 8.03
CA GLY A 80 -9.30 -1.26 9.07
C GLY A 80 -8.57 -0.44 10.15
N THR A 81 -9.33 0.13 11.09
CA THR A 81 -8.79 1.03 12.12
C THR A 81 -7.72 0.37 12.98
N GLY A 82 -7.91 -0.89 13.37
CA GLY A 82 -6.93 -1.70 14.13
C GLY A 82 -5.90 -2.44 13.25
N ALA A 83 -6.00 -2.35 11.92
CA ALA A 83 -5.18 -3.16 11.05
C ALA A 83 -3.72 -2.67 11.00
N SER A 84 -2.80 -3.64 10.89
CA SER A 84 -1.38 -3.45 10.66
C SER A 84 -0.89 -4.18 9.41
N ALA A 85 0.31 -3.84 8.96
CA ALA A 85 1.02 -4.55 7.90
C ALA A 85 2.38 -5.01 8.43
N SER A 86 2.81 -6.21 8.06
CA SER A 86 4.06 -6.81 8.52
C SER A 86 4.69 -7.73 7.47
N GLY A 87 5.98 -8.02 7.62
CA GLY A 87 6.72 -8.94 6.78
C GLY A 87 7.00 -8.44 5.37
N HIS A 88 6.63 -7.20 5.04
CA HIS A 88 6.86 -6.59 3.74
C HIS A 88 8.30 -6.12 3.59
N ASP A 89 8.86 -6.30 2.40
CA ASP A 89 10.21 -5.90 2.04
C ASP A 89 10.34 -5.66 0.52
N ALA A 90 11.57 -5.68 0.00
CA ALA A 90 11.86 -5.44 -1.41
C ALA A 90 11.24 -6.48 -2.37
N ASP A 91 10.97 -7.67 -1.90
CA ASP A 91 10.42 -8.77 -2.68
C ASP A 91 8.95 -9.06 -2.36
N GLU A 92 8.44 -8.52 -1.24
CA GLU A 92 7.14 -8.86 -0.67
C GLU A 92 6.34 -7.60 -0.32
N TYR A 93 5.40 -7.20 -1.19
CA TYR A 93 4.64 -5.97 -1.03
C TYR A 93 3.35 -5.91 -1.86
N VAL A 94 2.61 -4.80 -1.72
CA VAL A 94 1.41 -4.50 -2.48
C VAL A 94 1.77 -3.70 -3.73
N VAL A 95 1.41 -4.20 -4.90
CA VAL A 95 1.61 -3.53 -6.20
C VAL A 95 0.42 -2.63 -6.51
N THR A 96 0.70 -1.32 -6.67
CA THR A 96 -0.30 -0.28 -6.96
C THR A 96 -0.12 0.32 -8.36
N ASN A 97 0.07 -0.52 -9.36
CA ASN A 97 0.41 -0.13 -10.73
C ASN A 97 -0.76 0.33 -11.60
N SER A 98 -1.94 0.56 -11.02
CA SER A 98 -3.15 1.03 -11.72
C SER A 98 -3.89 2.08 -10.87
N THR A 99 -5.22 2.04 -10.83
CA THR A 99 -6.02 3.00 -10.04
C THR A 99 -6.27 2.57 -8.60
N GLY A 100 -6.02 1.29 -8.27
CA GLY A 100 -6.17 0.76 -6.92
C GLY A 100 -5.21 1.39 -5.91
N VAL A 101 -5.66 1.56 -4.68
CA VAL A 101 -4.92 2.16 -3.58
C VAL A 101 -4.89 1.26 -2.36
N VAL A 102 -3.87 1.40 -1.54
CA VAL A 102 -3.89 0.92 -0.15
C VAL A 102 -4.47 2.03 0.72
N GLN A 103 -5.58 1.75 1.37
CA GLN A 103 -6.25 2.66 2.30
C GLN A 103 -6.07 2.18 3.74
N LYS A 104 -5.66 3.08 4.63
CA LYS A 104 -5.64 2.86 6.08
C LYS A 104 -6.72 3.70 6.73
N ASN A 105 -7.63 3.06 7.47
CA ASN A 105 -8.64 3.75 8.27
C ASN A 105 -8.11 4.03 9.68
N TYR A 106 -8.57 5.14 10.26
CA TYR A 106 -8.22 5.57 11.60
C TYR A 106 -9.48 5.64 12.47
N THR A 107 -9.35 5.27 13.74
CA THR A 107 -10.41 5.44 14.73
C THR A 107 -10.60 6.93 15.02
N ASP A 108 -11.83 7.35 15.36
CA ASP A 108 -12.10 8.71 15.80
C ASP A 108 -11.31 9.00 17.09
N ASN A 109 -10.28 9.81 16.96
CA ASN A 109 -9.34 10.12 18.05
C ASN A 109 -8.44 11.30 17.66
N THR A 110 -7.74 11.85 18.64
CA THR A 110 -6.63 12.78 18.43
C THR A 110 -5.32 11.97 18.46
N TYR A 111 -4.56 12.08 17.39
CA TYR A 111 -3.28 11.38 17.21
C TYR A 111 -2.10 12.31 17.40
N THR A 112 -1.02 11.76 17.91
CA THR A 112 0.30 12.40 17.99
C THR A 112 1.35 11.43 17.46
N ASN A 113 1.93 11.75 16.31
CA ASN A 113 2.95 10.94 15.64
C ASN A 113 2.53 9.47 15.41
N GLN A 114 1.25 9.24 15.08
CA GLN A 114 0.76 7.90 14.77
C GLN A 114 1.38 7.42 13.46
N SER A 115 2.31 6.50 13.56
CA SER A 115 3.03 5.98 12.40
C SER A 115 2.30 4.81 11.75
N PHE A 116 2.29 4.79 10.41
CA PHE A 116 1.88 3.65 9.62
C PHE A 116 2.69 3.59 8.33
N THR A 117 3.25 2.41 8.01
CA THR A 117 3.95 2.17 6.76
C THR A 117 3.03 1.47 5.77
N PHE A 118 2.77 2.14 4.66
CA PHE A 118 2.07 1.57 3.51
C PHE A 118 3.06 0.72 2.72
N PRO A 119 2.84 -0.61 2.63
CA PRO A 119 3.77 -1.53 1.96
C PRO A 119 3.56 -1.54 0.45
N VAL A 120 3.70 -0.40 -0.20
CA VAL A 120 3.40 -0.21 -1.62
C VAL A 120 4.63 -0.26 -2.49
N GLY A 121 4.42 -0.56 -3.77
CA GLY A 121 5.41 -0.51 -4.83
C GLY A 121 4.75 -0.61 -6.19
N ASP A 122 5.53 -0.57 -7.26
CA ASP A 122 5.09 -0.94 -8.60
C ASP A 122 5.37 -2.42 -8.90
N ALA A 123 5.29 -2.83 -10.15
CA ALA A 123 5.55 -4.21 -10.54
C ALA A 123 6.99 -4.69 -10.24
N SER A 124 7.95 -3.75 -10.17
CA SER A 124 9.39 -4.03 -10.12
C SER A 124 10.04 -3.59 -8.82
N ILE A 125 9.62 -2.46 -8.25
CA ILE A 125 10.32 -1.80 -7.15
C ILE A 125 9.40 -1.57 -5.96
N TYR A 126 9.82 -2.04 -4.80
CA TYR A 126 9.24 -1.70 -3.50
C TYR A 126 9.54 -0.24 -3.16
N SER A 127 8.50 0.52 -2.89
CA SER A 127 8.60 1.96 -2.60
C SER A 127 7.63 2.33 -1.49
N PRO A 128 7.87 1.88 -0.26
CA PRO A 128 6.96 2.11 0.85
C PRO A 128 6.87 3.60 1.17
N LEU A 129 5.71 3.98 1.71
CA LEU A 129 5.48 5.30 2.27
C LEU A 129 5.11 5.17 3.74
N THR A 130 5.89 5.78 4.61
CA THR A 130 5.54 5.91 6.03
C THR A 130 4.88 7.26 6.27
N SER A 131 3.70 7.24 6.87
CA SER A 131 2.96 8.40 7.35
C SER A 131 3.07 8.47 8.87
N SER A 132 3.46 9.63 9.41
CA SER A 132 3.40 9.93 10.84
C SER A 132 2.38 11.02 11.05
N LEU A 133 1.18 10.63 11.45
CA LEU A 133 0.00 11.49 11.57
C LEU A 133 -0.11 12.11 12.95
N SER A 134 -0.27 13.43 13.00
CA SER A 134 -0.78 14.18 14.16
C SER A 134 -2.01 14.97 13.73
N GLY A 135 -3.05 15.00 14.56
CA GLY A 135 -4.31 15.69 14.25
C GLY A 135 -5.52 14.96 14.80
N THR A 136 -6.71 15.51 14.58
CA THR A 136 -7.97 14.91 15.02
C THR A 136 -8.65 14.19 13.85
N ALA A 137 -8.86 12.90 14.01
CA ALA A 137 -9.52 12.02 13.05
C ALA A 137 -11.01 11.85 13.39
N SER A 138 -11.87 11.90 12.36
CA SER A 138 -13.29 11.54 12.44
C SER A 138 -13.69 10.90 11.11
N GLY A 139 -14.00 9.60 11.11
CA GLY A 139 -14.22 8.81 9.91
C GLY A 139 -13.02 8.83 8.95
N ALA A 140 -11.83 8.94 9.52
CA ALA A 140 -10.63 9.30 8.79
C ALA A 140 -9.97 8.13 8.06
N ASN A 141 -9.39 8.44 6.91
CA ASN A 141 -8.53 7.49 6.21
C ASN A 141 -7.41 8.21 5.44
N ILE A 142 -6.35 7.48 5.18
CA ILE A 142 -5.25 7.85 4.26
C ILE A 142 -5.15 6.78 3.19
N LYS A 143 -5.13 7.19 1.93
CA LYS A 143 -4.98 6.34 0.75
C LYS A 143 -3.65 6.62 0.10
N VAL A 144 -2.95 5.57 -0.27
CA VAL A 144 -1.62 5.67 -0.88
C VAL A 144 -1.53 4.76 -2.11
N LYS A 145 -0.95 5.30 -3.17
CA LYS A 145 -0.41 4.50 -4.26
C LYS A 145 0.92 5.08 -4.73
N VAL A 146 1.74 4.24 -5.34
CA VAL A 146 2.95 4.65 -6.05
C VAL A 146 2.73 4.57 -7.55
N THR A 147 3.32 5.50 -8.28
CA THR A 147 3.29 5.52 -9.74
C THR A 147 4.71 5.63 -10.26
N ASN A 148 5.12 4.69 -11.10
CA ASN A 148 6.41 4.70 -11.79
C ASN A 148 6.28 5.55 -13.06
N ALA A 149 6.38 6.86 -12.87
CA ALA A 149 6.37 7.87 -13.92
C ALA A 149 6.85 9.20 -13.34
N ASP A 150 7.19 10.14 -14.20
CA ASP A 150 7.44 11.52 -13.80
C ASP A 150 6.18 12.13 -13.15
N GLN A 151 6.38 12.90 -12.10
CA GLN A 151 5.28 13.61 -11.46
C GLN A 151 4.70 14.65 -12.47
N PRO A 152 3.37 14.62 -12.75
CA PRO A 152 2.78 15.41 -13.84
C PRO A 152 2.96 16.93 -13.71
N ASN A 153 3.02 17.45 -12.47
CA ASN A 153 3.19 18.87 -12.19
C ASN A 153 4.64 19.27 -11.95
N ARG A 154 5.59 18.41 -12.32
CA ARG A 154 7.01 18.71 -12.24
C ARG A 154 7.36 19.94 -13.05
N ALA A 155 8.13 20.87 -12.44
CA ALA A 155 8.66 22.03 -13.16
C ALA A 155 9.55 21.56 -14.33
N THR A 156 9.33 22.13 -15.50
CA THR A 156 10.08 21.77 -16.72
C THR A 156 11.11 22.83 -17.15
N THR A 157 11.13 23.99 -16.48
CA THR A 157 11.87 25.18 -16.92
C THR A 157 12.91 25.71 -15.93
N LEU A 158 13.06 25.13 -14.76
CA LEU A 158 13.99 25.57 -13.71
C LEU A 158 15.19 24.62 -13.58
N PRO A 159 16.30 25.01 -12.92
CA PRO A 159 17.41 24.10 -12.64
C PRO A 159 16.98 22.79 -11.97
N GLU A 160 15.88 22.82 -11.20
CA GLU A 160 15.24 21.67 -10.58
C GLU A 160 14.63 20.70 -11.61
N ALA A 161 14.34 21.15 -12.81
CA ALA A 161 13.86 20.30 -13.91
C ALA A 161 14.86 19.21 -14.35
N THR A 162 16.12 19.36 -13.97
CA THR A 162 17.19 18.41 -14.32
C THR A 162 17.46 17.38 -13.23
N SER A 163 16.79 17.46 -12.08
CA SER A 163 17.00 16.54 -10.95
C SER A 163 15.65 16.20 -10.31
N TYR A 164 15.15 15.00 -10.57
CA TYR A 164 13.83 14.59 -10.13
C TYR A 164 13.75 13.07 -9.95
N LEU A 165 12.66 12.63 -9.32
CA LEU A 165 12.31 11.20 -9.25
C LEU A 165 11.45 10.81 -10.46
N THR A 166 11.74 9.67 -11.05
CA THR A 166 10.89 9.03 -12.06
C THR A 166 9.73 8.25 -11.44
N ARG A 167 9.48 8.50 -10.17
CA ARG A 167 8.48 7.85 -9.34
C ARG A 167 7.87 8.86 -8.38
N TYR A 168 6.57 8.73 -8.12
CA TYR A 168 5.90 9.54 -7.09
C TYR A 168 4.82 8.75 -6.34
N TRP A 169 4.51 9.25 -5.16
CA TRP A 169 3.38 8.74 -4.36
C TRP A 169 2.21 9.71 -4.46
N SER A 170 1.02 9.16 -4.70
CA SER A 170 -0.22 9.90 -4.51
C SER A 170 -0.75 9.57 -3.12
N VAL A 171 -0.98 10.61 -2.32
CA VAL A 171 -1.53 10.51 -0.97
C VAL A 171 -2.81 11.32 -0.92
N ASP A 172 -3.91 10.69 -0.53
CA ASP A 172 -5.20 11.32 -0.32
C ASP A 172 -5.65 11.05 1.12
N ALA A 173 -5.94 12.10 1.88
CA ALA A 173 -6.35 12.01 3.26
C ALA A 173 -7.72 12.68 3.46
N THR A 174 -8.62 11.99 4.14
CA THR A 174 -9.96 12.51 4.46
C THR A 174 -10.27 12.36 5.94
N GLY A 175 -11.17 13.20 6.46
CA GLY A 175 -11.66 13.12 7.84
C GLY A 175 -10.63 13.49 8.90
N ILE A 176 -9.58 14.25 8.55
CA ILE A 176 -8.53 14.68 9.48
C ILE A 176 -8.53 16.21 9.54
N THR A 177 -8.58 16.76 10.74
CA THR A 177 -8.53 18.20 10.99
C THR A 177 -7.34 18.57 11.85
N SER A 178 -6.90 19.83 11.78
CA SER A 178 -5.73 20.34 12.54
C SER A 178 -4.52 19.41 12.39
N TYR A 179 -4.27 18.97 11.16
CA TYR A 179 -3.28 17.92 10.92
C TYR A 179 -1.88 18.48 10.68
N SER A 180 -0.91 17.70 11.14
CA SER A 180 0.47 17.72 10.68
C SER A 180 0.85 16.28 10.34
N ASN A 181 1.36 16.05 9.14
CA ASN A 181 1.73 14.72 8.70
C ASN A 181 3.13 14.73 8.09
N VAL A 182 4.00 13.88 8.62
CA VAL A 182 5.32 13.66 8.03
C VAL A 182 5.23 12.43 7.14
N LEU A 183 5.54 12.61 5.88
CA LEU A 183 5.59 11.54 4.89
C LEU A 183 7.04 11.20 4.56
N THR A 184 7.40 9.93 4.69
CA THR A 184 8.72 9.42 4.33
C THR A 184 8.56 8.33 3.28
N GLY A 185 8.95 8.64 2.04
CA GLY A 185 8.96 7.69 0.93
C GLY A 185 10.35 7.09 0.73
N GLN A 186 10.41 5.80 0.44
CA GLN A 186 11.65 5.13 0.04
C GLN A 186 11.65 4.92 -1.48
N TYR A 187 12.74 5.29 -2.13
CA TYR A 187 12.95 5.12 -3.56
C TYR A 187 14.29 4.44 -3.83
N ASN A 188 14.46 3.90 -5.03
CA ASN A 188 15.73 3.29 -5.45
C ASN A 188 16.65 4.38 -6.04
N THR A 189 17.78 4.61 -5.40
CA THR A 189 18.73 5.67 -5.81
C THR A 189 19.38 5.42 -7.18
N SER A 190 19.47 4.17 -7.64
CA SER A 190 20.05 3.86 -8.95
C SER A 190 19.06 4.02 -10.11
N ASP A 191 17.76 3.80 -9.86
CA ASP A 191 16.76 3.65 -10.92
C ASP A 191 15.76 4.81 -10.95
N ASP A 192 15.50 5.44 -9.79
CA ASP A 192 14.43 6.42 -9.66
C ASP A 192 14.92 7.89 -9.76
N ILE A 193 16.24 8.13 -9.86
CA ILE A 193 16.78 9.48 -9.88
C ILE A 193 17.27 9.84 -11.27
N VAL A 194 16.77 10.96 -11.79
CA VAL A 194 17.38 11.69 -12.89
C VAL A 194 18.15 12.87 -12.31
N GLY A 195 19.40 13.06 -12.73
CA GLY A 195 20.25 14.15 -12.28
C GLY A 195 20.91 13.91 -10.91
N THR A 196 20.87 14.88 -10.03
CA THR A 196 21.57 14.86 -8.73
C THR A 196 20.59 14.66 -7.58
N ALA A 197 20.72 13.59 -6.81
CA ALA A 197 19.86 13.25 -5.69
C ALA A 197 19.67 14.39 -4.67
N ALA A 198 20.74 15.12 -4.35
CA ALA A 198 20.70 16.23 -3.40
C ALA A 198 19.78 17.40 -3.84
N ARG A 199 19.34 17.43 -5.09
CA ARG A 199 18.44 18.45 -5.64
C ARG A 199 16.99 18.02 -5.73
N VAL A 200 16.68 16.75 -5.48
CA VAL A 200 15.31 16.25 -5.49
C VAL A 200 14.59 16.77 -4.24
N LYS A 201 13.47 17.46 -4.44
CA LYS A 201 12.63 18.02 -3.38
C LYS A 201 11.22 17.45 -3.47
N GLY A 202 10.61 17.24 -2.31
CA GLY A 202 9.17 16.97 -2.25
C GLY A 202 8.36 18.20 -2.67
N SER A 203 7.24 17.99 -3.34
CA SER A 203 6.21 19.01 -3.58
C SER A 203 4.95 18.65 -2.80
N SER A 204 4.31 19.64 -2.23
CA SER A 204 3.00 19.55 -1.57
C SER A 204 1.90 20.07 -2.47
#